data_43b3b20993bbcba12fd9d237bac940a2
#
_entry.id   43b3b20993bbcba12fd9d237bac940a2
#
_cell.length_a   1.000
_cell.length_b   1.000
_cell.length_c   1.000
_cell.angle_alpha   90.00
_cell.angle_beta   90.00
_cell.angle_gamma   90.00
#
_symmetry.space_group_name_H-M   'P 1'
#
loop_
_entity.id
_entity.type
_entity.pdbx_description
1 polymer ?
#
loop_
_entity_poly.entity_id
_entity_poly.type
_entity_poly.pdbx_seq_one_letter_code
_entity_poly.pdbx_strand_id
1 'polypeptide(L)'
;MRSPGEALLETHLQEIEGTAWVSEFVFHPSRRWRADFAELDHLLLVECEGATYSGGRHVTGKGFENDTEKYAEAAILGWTVLRFTTGQIMSGKAKDTVKRLLEARA
;
A
#
# COMPACT_ATOMS: atom_id res chain seq x y z
N MET A 1 -13.11 4.13 -9.19
CA MET A 1 -13.95 3.92 -7.99
C MET A 1 -13.21 3.07 -6.98
N ARG A 2 -13.26 3.45 -5.73
CA ARG A 2 -12.56 2.71 -4.69
C ARG A 2 -13.38 1.54 -4.20
N SER A 3 -12.69 0.46 -3.86
CA SER A 3 -13.34 -0.65 -3.18
C SER A 3 -13.67 -0.24 -1.75
N PRO A 4 -14.61 -0.94 -1.08
CA PRO A 4 -14.89 -0.66 0.33
C PRO A 4 -13.64 -0.78 1.21
N GLY A 5 -12.76 -1.74 0.90
CA GLY A 5 -11.52 -1.88 1.66
C GLY A 5 -10.62 -0.68 1.53
N GLU A 6 -10.47 -0.15 0.32
CA GLU A 6 -9.66 1.03 0.11
C GLU A 6 -10.24 2.26 0.81
N ALA A 7 -11.56 2.42 0.75
CA ALA A 7 -12.20 3.56 1.41
C ALA A 7 -11.99 3.51 2.93
N LEU A 8 -12.13 2.33 3.52
CA LEU A 8 -11.92 2.16 4.94
C LEU A 8 -10.45 2.38 5.31
N LEU A 9 -9.54 1.87 4.49
CA LEU A 9 -8.12 2.07 4.72
C LEU A 9 -7.78 3.56 4.72
N GLU A 10 -8.31 4.31 3.76
CA GLU A 10 -8.07 5.75 3.72
C GLU A 10 -8.50 6.42 5.01
N THR A 11 -9.70 6.08 5.50
CA THR A 11 -10.19 6.64 6.74
C THR A 11 -9.24 6.32 7.90
N HIS A 12 -8.81 5.07 7.99
CA HIS A 12 -7.91 4.64 9.05
C HIS A 12 -6.56 5.35 8.99
N LEU A 13 -6.01 5.51 7.78
CA LEU A 13 -4.71 6.16 7.63
C LEU A 13 -4.79 7.63 8.02
N GLN A 14 -5.88 8.29 7.68
CA GLN A 14 -6.06 9.71 8.01
C GLN A 14 -6.20 9.95 9.52
N GLU A 15 -6.50 8.90 10.27
CA GLU A 15 -6.59 8.99 11.71
C GLU A 15 -5.24 8.88 12.41
N ILE A 16 -4.18 8.58 11.69
CA ILE A 16 -2.86 8.45 12.29
C ILE A 16 -2.21 9.83 12.36
N GLU A 17 -1.95 10.28 13.59
CA GLU A 17 -1.37 11.60 13.80
C GLU A 17 0.06 11.69 13.24
N GLY A 18 0.40 12.86 12.76
CA GLY A 18 1.75 13.09 12.25
C GLY A 18 1.96 12.58 10.83
N THR A 19 0.90 12.21 10.14
CA THR A 19 1.00 11.72 8.77
C THR A 19 0.12 12.56 7.83
N ALA A 20 0.52 12.58 6.56
CA ALA A 20 -0.25 13.21 5.50
C ALA A 20 -0.23 12.29 4.30
N TRP A 21 -1.38 11.79 3.90
CA TRP A 21 -1.49 10.75 2.88
C TRP A 21 -1.99 11.29 1.55
N VAL A 22 -1.36 10.82 0.48
CA VAL A 22 -1.77 11.11 -0.90
C VAL A 22 -2.31 9.82 -1.48
N SER A 23 -3.48 9.87 -2.11
CA SER A 23 -4.05 8.68 -2.73
C SER A 23 -3.65 8.58 -4.19
N GLU A 24 -3.59 7.34 -4.68
CA GLU A 24 -3.33 7.05 -6.09
C GLU A 24 -2.02 7.70 -6.58
N PHE A 25 -0.96 7.43 -5.87
CA PHE A 25 0.33 8.10 -6.12
C PHE A 25 1.19 7.32 -7.09
N VAL A 26 1.62 7.98 -8.17
CA VAL A 26 2.57 7.41 -9.13
C VAL A 26 3.96 7.69 -8.58
N PHE A 27 4.66 6.64 -8.16
CA PHE A 27 5.89 6.82 -7.41
C PHE A 27 7.17 6.72 -8.25
N HIS A 28 7.04 6.23 -9.48
CA HIS A 28 8.22 5.99 -10.32
C HIS A 28 8.41 7.12 -11.32
N PRO A 29 9.66 7.55 -11.58
CA PRO A 29 9.88 8.69 -12.49
C PRO A 29 9.55 8.40 -13.95
N SER A 30 9.58 7.13 -14.39
CA SER A 30 9.36 6.82 -15.80
C SER A 30 8.31 5.74 -16.05
N ARG A 31 7.88 5.01 -15.01
CA ARG A 31 6.86 3.99 -15.14
C ARG A 31 5.56 4.50 -14.52
N ARG A 32 4.45 3.96 -14.96
CA ARG A 32 3.13 4.43 -14.49
C ARG A 32 2.63 3.67 -13.27
N TRP A 33 3.49 2.98 -12.59
CA TRP A 33 3.12 2.25 -11.37
C TRP A 33 2.59 3.20 -10.31
N ARG A 34 1.51 2.78 -9.68
CA ARG A 34 0.78 3.60 -8.75
C ARG A 34 0.53 2.82 -7.48
N ALA A 35 0.65 3.50 -6.35
CA ALA A 35 0.27 2.93 -5.06
C ALA A 35 -1.06 3.53 -4.63
N ASP A 36 -1.84 2.77 -3.87
CA ASP A 36 -3.14 3.27 -3.40
C ASP A 36 -2.97 4.49 -2.51
N PHE A 37 -1.98 4.46 -1.62
CA PHE A 37 -1.71 5.57 -0.71
C PHE A 37 -0.21 5.74 -0.52
N ALA A 38 0.23 6.98 -0.39
CA ALA A 38 1.63 7.29 -0.13
C ALA A 38 1.74 8.31 1.00
N GLU A 39 2.72 8.09 1.87
CA GLU A 39 3.08 9.07 2.90
C GLU A 39 4.50 9.52 2.57
N LEU A 40 4.63 10.73 2.02
CA LEU A 40 5.88 11.17 1.42
C LEU A 40 6.96 11.46 2.44
N ASP A 41 6.57 11.99 3.59
CA ASP A 41 7.57 12.34 4.61
C ASP A 41 8.25 11.11 5.22
N HIS A 42 7.55 9.99 5.22
CA HIS A 42 8.08 8.75 5.79
C HIS A 42 8.42 7.71 4.73
N LEU A 43 8.25 8.05 3.46
CA LEU A 43 8.54 7.16 2.33
C LEU A 43 7.80 5.82 2.46
N LEU A 44 6.50 5.90 2.73
CA LEU A 44 5.64 4.73 2.83
C LEU A 44 4.67 4.66 1.67
N LEU A 45 4.53 3.47 1.10
CA LEU A 45 3.47 3.16 0.16
C LEU A 45 2.59 2.10 0.81
N VAL A 46 1.28 2.30 0.78
CA VAL A 46 0.33 1.35 1.38
C VAL A 46 -0.68 0.95 0.33
N GLU A 47 -0.92 -0.35 0.21
CA GLU A 47 -1.81 -0.89 -0.80
C GLU A 47 -2.82 -1.86 -0.21
N CYS A 48 -4.01 -1.84 -0.79
CA CYS A 48 -5.08 -2.77 -0.44
C CYS A 48 -5.11 -3.90 -1.47
N GLU A 49 -4.92 -5.14 -0.98
CA GLU A 49 -4.95 -6.34 -1.82
C GLU A 49 -6.31 -6.98 -1.71
N GLY A 50 -7.32 -6.29 -2.22
CA GLY A 50 -8.69 -6.69 -2.00
C GLY A 50 -9.15 -7.96 -2.72
N ALA A 51 -8.41 -8.40 -3.75
CA ALA A 51 -8.81 -9.53 -4.55
C ALA A 51 -7.94 -10.77 -4.32
N THR A 52 -7.24 -10.82 -3.21
CA THR A 52 -6.26 -11.89 -2.99
C THR A 52 -6.88 -13.27 -2.91
N TYR A 53 -8.12 -13.36 -2.50
CA TYR A 53 -8.78 -14.67 -2.38
C TYR A 53 -9.54 -15.09 -3.63
N SER A 54 -9.55 -14.30 -4.66
CA SER A 54 -10.37 -14.59 -5.84
C SER A 54 -9.66 -15.47 -6.85
N GLY A 55 -8.91 -16.42 -6.37
CA GLY A 55 -8.26 -17.40 -7.20
C GLY A 55 -6.93 -16.94 -7.72
N GLY A 56 -6.03 -17.64 -8.02
CA GLY A 56 -4.64 -17.37 -8.28
C GLY A 56 -4.29 -16.50 -9.48
N ARG A 57 -5.16 -15.62 -9.90
CA ARG A 57 -4.86 -14.84 -11.10
C ARG A 57 -3.64 -13.94 -10.95
N HIS A 58 -3.32 -13.56 -9.73
CA HIS A 58 -2.15 -12.71 -9.49
C HIS A 58 -0.84 -13.48 -9.50
N VAL A 59 -0.92 -14.79 -9.55
CA VAL A 59 0.29 -15.61 -9.59
C VAL A 59 0.57 -16.15 -10.97
N THR A 60 -0.13 -15.66 -12.00
CA THR A 60 0.10 -16.12 -13.34
C THR A 60 1.07 -15.20 -14.06
N GLY A 61 2.11 -15.79 -14.58
CA GLY A 61 3.00 -15.26 -15.55
C GLY A 61 3.31 -13.79 -15.43
N LYS A 62 2.81 -13.06 -16.40
CA LYS A 62 3.18 -11.67 -16.59
C LYS A 62 2.71 -10.74 -15.47
N GLY A 63 1.55 -11.03 -14.89
CA GLY A 63 1.04 -10.22 -13.80
C GLY A 63 1.95 -10.28 -12.58
N PHE A 64 2.40 -11.48 -12.25
CA PHE A 64 3.30 -11.67 -11.13
C PHE A 64 4.65 -10.99 -11.39
N GLU A 65 5.19 -11.16 -12.59
CA GLU A 65 6.44 -10.53 -12.96
C GLU A 65 6.38 -9.01 -12.85
N ASN A 66 5.28 -8.43 -13.35
CA ASN A 66 5.12 -6.98 -13.28
C ASN A 66 5.08 -6.50 -11.84
N ASP A 67 4.43 -7.25 -10.96
CA ASP A 67 4.38 -6.89 -9.54
C ASP A 67 5.76 -6.97 -8.90
N THR A 68 6.54 -8.00 -9.22
CA THR A 68 7.88 -8.10 -8.64
C THR A 68 8.76 -6.94 -9.07
N GLU A 69 8.65 -6.51 -10.33
CA GLU A 69 9.40 -5.36 -10.82
C GLU A 69 8.96 -4.07 -10.12
N LYS A 70 7.66 -3.89 -9.97
CA LYS A 70 7.11 -2.71 -9.32
C LYS A 70 7.66 -2.55 -7.92
N TYR A 71 7.65 -3.63 -7.14
CA TYR A 71 8.07 -3.54 -5.75
C TYR A 71 9.58 -3.47 -5.60
N ALA A 72 10.32 -4.09 -6.52
CA ALA A 72 11.77 -3.95 -6.53
C ALA A 72 12.17 -2.50 -6.80
N GLU A 73 11.51 -1.85 -7.77
CA GLU A 73 11.79 -0.45 -8.08
C GLU A 73 11.40 0.47 -6.94
N ALA A 74 10.30 0.17 -6.26
CA ALA A 74 9.91 0.95 -5.10
C ALA A 74 11.00 0.89 -4.03
N ALA A 75 11.53 -0.29 -3.78
CA ALA A 75 12.60 -0.46 -2.79
C ALA A 75 13.86 0.30 -3.19
N ILE A 76 14.22 0.25 -4.47
CA ILE A 76 15.38 0.97 -4.98
C ILE A 76 15.24 2.48 -4.74
N LEU A 77 14.02 2.99 -4.89
CA LEU A 77 13.74 4.41 -4.68
C LEU A 77 13.58 4.79 -3.21
N GLY A 78 13.71 3.83 -2.32
CA GLY A 78 13.68 4.10 -0.89
C GLY A 78 12.32 3.94 -0.22
N TRP A 79 11.33 3.46 -0.95
CA TRP A 79 9.99 3.27 -0.38
C TRP A 79 9.89 1.99 0.42
N THR A 80 9.17 2.05 1.54
CA THR A 80 8.71 0.86 2.23
C THR A 80 7.28 0.60 1.76
N VAL A 81 7.01 -0.60 1.30
CA VAL A 81 5.68 -0.95 0.80
C VAL A 81 5.00 -1.89 1.79
N LEU A 82 3.82 -1.50 2.23
CA LEU A 82 2.97 -2.34 3.06
C LEU A 82 1.72 -2.70 2.27
N ARG A 83 1.40 -3.98 2.22
CA ARG A 83 0.26 -4.48 1.47
C ARG A 83 -0.66 -5.21 2.44
N PHE A 84 -1.93 -4.84 2.42
CA PHE A 84 -2.90 -5.40 3.37
C PHE A 84 -4.10 -5.99 2.65
N THR A 85 -4.57 -7.11 3.17
CA THR A 85 -5.83 -7.69 2.68
C THR A 85 -7.00 -6.91 3.26
N THR A 86 -8.17 -7.07 2.64
CA THR A 86 -9.38 -6.45 3.14
C THR A 86 -9.66 -6.87 4.59
N GLY A 87 -9.42 -8.14 4.91
CA GLY A 87 -9.62 -8.62 6.29
C GLY A 87 -8.73 -7.92 7.29
N GLN A 88 -7.47 -7.68 6.93
CA GLN A 88 -6.55 -6.95 7.80
C GLN A 88 -6.97 -5.51 7.99
N ILE A 89 -7.52 -4.90 6.96
CA ILE A 89 -8.02 -3.54 7.06
C ILE A 89 -9.23 -3.50 7.99
N MET A 90 -10.18 -4.40 7.77
CA MET A 90 -11.41 -4.42 8.54
C MET A 90 -11.19 -4.71 10.02
N SER A 91 -10.21 -5.53 10.34
CA SER A 91 -9.92 -5.88 11.73
C SER A 91 -9.14 -4.79 12.47
N GLY A 92 -8.67 -3.76 11.77
CA GLY A 92 -7.82 -2.74 12.36
C GLY A 92 -6.35 -3.08 12.35
N LYS A 93 -6.00 -4.28 11.91
CA LYS A 93 -4.61 -4.72 11.92
C LYS A 93 -3.74 -3.88 10.99
N ALA A 94 -4.29 -3.45 9.85
CA ALA A 94 -3.53 -2.63 8.91
C ALA A 94 -3.13 -1.30 9.54
N LYS A 95 -4.09 -0.61 10.15
CA LYS A 95 -3.80 0.65 10.83
C LYS A 95 -2.77 0.46 11.94
N ASP A 96 -2.93 -0.58 12.73
CA ASP A 96 -2.00 -0.86 13.82
C ASP A 96 -0.59 -1.11 13.30
N THR A 97 -0.47 -1.84 12.19
CA THR A 97 0.83 -2.14 11.61
C THR A 97 1.53 -0.86 11.13
N VAL A 98 0.79 0.03 10.47
CA VAL A 98 1.36 1.31 10.03
C VAL A 98 1.83 2.13 11.21
N LYS A 99 1.03 2.21 12.26
CA LYS A 99 1.41 2.94 13.47
C LYS A 99 2.68 2.37 14.09
N ARG A 100 2.77 1.04 14.19
CA ARG A 100 3.95 0.40 14.75
C ARG A 100 5.20 0.67 13.94
N LEU A 101 5.06 0.69 12.60
CA LEU A 101 6.20 0.99 11.74
C LEU A 101 6.69 2.42 11.99
N LEU A 102 5.77 3.37 12.06
CA LEU A 102 6.14 4.77 12.29
C LEU A 102 6.80 4.95 13.66
N GLU A 103 6.27 4.27 14.68
CA GLU A 103 6.85 4.32 16.02
C GLU A 103 8.25 3.75 16.05
N ALA A 104 8.47 2.66 15.31
CA ALA A 104 9.77 2.02 15.27
C ALA A 104 10.83 2.89 14.60
N ARG A 105 10.39 3.83 13.76
CA ARG A 105 11.30 4.72 13.03
C ARG A 105 11.45 6.10 13.66
N ALA A 106 10.67 6.35 14.69
CA ALA A 106 10.69 7.67 15.34
C ALA A 106 11.98 7.91 16.13
#